data_2b938f24aee48c210a5578f20294cae4
#
_entry.id   2b938f24aee48c210a5578f20294cae4
#
_cell.length_a   1.000
_cell.length_b   1.000
_cell.length_c   1.000
_cell.angle_alpha   90.00
_cell.angle_beta   90.00
_cell.angle_gamma   90.00
#
_symmetry.space_group_name_H-M   'P 1'
#
loop_
_entity.id
_entity.type
_entity.pdbx_description
1 polymer ?
#
loop_
_entity_poly.entity_id
_entity_poly.type
_entity_poly.pdbx_seq_one_letter_code
_entity_poly.pdbx_strand_id
1 'polypeptide(L)' 'MATGIVKWFNATKGYGFIQPDGGGKDVFVHISAVEKAGFTGLAEGAKISYEIVTDRGKESAGNLRI' A
#
# COMPACT_ATOMS: atom_id res chain seq x y z
N MET A 1 11.96 4.44 -4.94
CA MET A 1 10.73 4.06 -4.22
C MET A 1 9.67 5.13 -4.41
N ALA A 2 8.44 4.72 -4.51
CA ALA A 2 7.33 5.66 -4.61
C ALA A 2 6.86 6.06 -3.22
N THR A 3 6.19 7.20 -3.12
CA THR A 3 5.57 7.66 -1.88
C THR A 3 4.10 8.02 -2.15
N GLY A 4 3.29 7.91 -1.13
CA GLY A 4 1.87 8.25 -1.24
C GLY A 4 1.20 8.32 0.12
N ILE A 5 -0.11 8.49 0.08
CA ILE A 5 -0.95 8.57 1.27
C ILE A 5 -1.90 7.38 1.27
N VAL A 6 -2.04 6.72 2.40
CA VAL A 6 -3.01 5.63 2.54
C VAL A 6 -4.41 6.22 2.39
N LYS A 7 -5.10 5.84 1.34
CA LYS A 7 -6.45 6.32 1.09
C LYS A 7 -7.43 5.67 2.06
N TRP A 8 -7.35 4.36 2.17
CA TRP A 8 -8.06 3.58 3.17
C TRP A 8 -7.45 2.19 3.24
N PHE A 9 -7.67 1.51 4.36
CA PHE A 9 -7.21 0.15 4.54
C PHE A 9 -8.20 -0.60 5.42
N ASN A 10 -8.54 -1.82 5.04
CA ASN A 10 -9.46 -2.66 5.79
C ASN A 10 -8.75 -3.97 6.16
N ALA A 11 -8.31 -4.09 7.41
CA ALA A 11 -7.60 -5.27 7.87
C ALA A 11 -8.48 -6.53 7.88
N THR A 12 -9.77 -6.35 8.05
CA THR A 12 -10.72 -7.48 8.04
C THR A 12 -10.83 -8.09 6.65
N LYS A 13 -10.92 -7.23 5.63
CA LYS A 13 -10.94 -7.69 4.24
C LYS A 13 -9.55 -8.02 3.72
N GLY A 14 -8.51 -7.48 4.35
CA GLY A 14 -7.13 -7.79 4.03
C GLY A 14 -6.53 -6.97 2.89
N TYR A 15 -7.05 -5.77 2.61
CA TYR A 15 -6.48 -4.94 1.56
C TYR A 15 -6.86 -3.47 1.73
N GLY A 16 -6.20 -2.63 0.97
CA GLY A 16 -6.47 -1.21 0.93
C GLY A 16 -5.86 -0.57 -0.31
N PHE A 17 -5.87 0.76 -0.36
CA PHE A 17 -5.33 1.52 -1.48
C PHE A 17 -4.50 2.68 -1.01
N ILE A 18 -3.44 2.96 -1.76
CA ILE A 18 -2.53 4.09 -1.53
C ILE A 18 -2.71 5.06 -2.70
N GLN A 19 -2.88 6.34 -2.39
CA GLN A 19 -2.92 7.38 -3.40
C GLN A 19 -1.51 7.89 -3.62
N PRO A 20 -0.91 7.68 -4.82
CA PRO A 20 0.44 8.16 -5.10
C PRO A 20 0.55 9.68 -5.00
N ASP A 21 1.67 10.17 -4.47
CA ASP A 21 1.94 11.61 -4.36
C ASP A 21 1.96 12.30 -5.73
N GLY A 22 2.46 11.60 -6.74
CA GLY A 22 2.53 12.12 -8.10
C GLY A 22 1.21 12.10 -8.87
N GLY A 23 0.15 11.62 -8.23
CA GLY A 23 -1.15 11.44 -8.89
C GLY A 23 -1.22 10.12 -9.64
N GLY A 24 -2.30 9.93 -10.38
CA GLY A 24 -2.53 8.69 -11.11
C GLY A 24 -3.45 7.73 -10.36
N LYS A 25 -3.41 6.47 -10.74
CA LYS A 25 -4.30 5.46 -10.18
C LYS A 25 -3.87 5.07 -8.78
N ASP A 26 -4.84 4.78 -7.92
CA ASP A 26 -4.58 4.25 -6.59
C ASP A 26 -3.85 2.91 -6.71
N VAL A 27 -2.92 2.67 -5.79
CA VAL A 27 -2.12 1.46 -5.76
C VAL A 27 -2.72 0.50 -4.74
N PHE A 28 -3.03 -0.71 -5.19
CA PHE A 28 -3.54 -1.77 -4.31
C PHE A 28 -2.46 -2.23 -3.33
N VAL A 29 -2.84 -2.43 -2.07
CA VAL A 29 -1.95 -2.99 -1.07
C VAL A 29 -2.66 -4.13 -0.34
N HIS A 30 -2.02 -5.29 -0.30
CA HIS A 30 -2.56 -6.46 0.40
C HIS A 30 -1.97 -6.56 1.81
N ILE A 31 -2.75 -7.13 2.73
CA ILE A 31 -2.32 -7.25 4.13
C ILE A 31 -1.01 -8.04 4.27
N SER A 32 -0.73 -8.97 3.38
CA SER A 32 0.53 -9.71 3.42
C SER A 32 1.74 -8.80 3.29
N ALA A 33 1.65 -7.75 2.47
CA ALA A 33 2.72 -6.76 2.33
C ALA A 33 2.86 -5.92 3.60
N VAL A 34 1.73 -5.60 4.24
CA VAL A 34 1.73 -4.86 5.51
C VAL A 34 2.39 -5.67 6.60
N GLU A 35 2.07 -6.95 6.69
CA GLU A 35 2.65 -7.85 7.68
C GLU A 35 4.14 -8.06 7.45
N LYS A 36 4.56 -8.20 6.20
CA LYS A 36 5.99 -8.31 5.86
C LYS A 36 6.78 -7.10 6.30
N ALA A 37 6.16 -5.93 6.28
CA ALA A 37 6.80 -4.70 6.72
C ALA A 37 6.82 -4.53 8.24
N GLY A 38 6.17 -5.45 8.97
CA GLY A 38 6.13 -5.42 10.43
C GLY A 38 4.94 -4.64 11.00
N PHE A 39 3.93 -4.36 10.18
CA PHE A 39 2.74 -3.62 10.62
C PHE A 39 1.55 -4.56 10.72
N THR A 40 0.54 -4.15 11.50
CA THR A 40 -0.72 -4.89 11.63
C THR A 40 -1.81 -4.32 10.74
N GLY A 41 -1.62 -3.09 10.27
CA GLY A 41 -2.53 -2.40 9.39
C GLY A 41 -1.97 -1.03 9.03
N LEU A 42 -2.71 -0.28 8.24
CA LEU A 42 -2.31 1.05 7.82
C LEU A 42 -3.37 2.06 8.24
N ALA A 43 -2.92 3.21 8.75
CA ALA A 43 -3.84 4.27 9.15
C ALA A 43 -4.25 5.09 7.93
N GLU A 44 -5.54 5.39 7.81
CA GLU A 44 -6.04 6.27 6.75
C GLU A 44 -5.39 7.64 6.85
N GLY A 45 -4.91 8.13 5.72
CA GLY A 45 -4.23 9.43 5.65
C GLY A 45 -2.75 9.39 6.01
N ALA A 46 -2.21 8.23 6.38
CA ALA A 46 -0.79 8.11 6.73
C ALA A 46 0.08 8.17 5.48
N LYS A 47 1.21 8.86 5.59
CA LYS A 47 2.19 8.89 4.51
C LYS A 47 3.01 7.61 4.53
N ILE A 48 3.26 7.05 3.35
CA ILE A 48 3.93 5.76 3.25
C ILE A 48 4.83 5.74 2.01
N SER A 49 5.96 5.06 2.13
CA SER A 49 6.84 4.74 1.00
C SER A 49 6.61 3.29 0.61
N TYR A 50 6.71 3.00 -0.67
CA TYR A 50 6.44 1.65 -1.17
C TYR A 50 7.12 1.43 -2.51
N GLU A 51 7.16 0.18 -2.93
CA GLU A 51 7.60 -0.19 -4.27
C GLU A 51 6.44 -0.84 -5.02
N ILE A 52 6.40 -0.61 -6.32
CA ILE A 52 5.41 -1.28 -7.16
C ILE A 52 5.90 -2.70 -7.45
N VAL A 53 5.09 -3.67 -7.08
CA VAL A 53 5.36 -5.08 -7.33
C VAL A 53 4.33 -5.57 -8.33
N THR A 54 4.80 -6.16 -9.43
CA THR A 54 3.92 -6.72 -10.43
C THR A 54 3.87 -8.24 -10.26
N ASP A 55 2.67 -8.78 -10.12
CA ASP A 55 2.47 -10.22 -10.00
C ASP A 55 1.28 -10.60 -10.89
N ARG A 56 1.54 -11.48 -11.83
CA ARG A 56 0.52 -11.97 -12.78
C ARG A 56 -0.18 -10.83 -13.51
N GLY A 57 0.57 -9.80 -13.88
CA GLY A 57 0.04 -8.65 -14.59
C GLY A 57 -0.70 -7.65 -13.71
N LYS A 58 -0.72 -7.85 -12.40
CA LYS A 58 -1.35 -6.92 -11.45
C LYS A 58 -0.29 -6.21 -10.63
N GLU A 59 -0.44 -4.90 -10.51
CA GLU A 59 0.46 -4.09 -9.71
C GLU A 59 -0.08 -3.92 -8.29
N SER A 60 0.83 -3.99 -7.33
CA SER A 60 0.50 -3.76 -5.93
C SER A 60 1.66 -3.11 -5.22
N ALA A 61 1.40 -2.56 -4.03
CA ALA A 61 2.46 -1.99 -3.20
C ALA A 61 3.15 -3.08 -2.40
N GLY A 62 4.47 -3.04 -2.38
CA GLY A 62 5.28 -3.93 -1.57
C GLY A 62 6.38 -3.15 -0.90
N ASN A 63 7.17 -3.81 -0.05
CA ASN A 63 8.29 -3.21 0.68
C ASN A 63 7.89 -1.88 1.34
N LEU A 64 6.80 -1.93 2.10
CA LEU A 64 6.22 -0.73 2.71
C LEU A 64 7.14 -0.16 3.79
N ARG A 65 7.23 1.17 3.85
CA ARG A 65 7.95 1.88 4.90
C ARG A 65 7.18 3.14 5.29
N ILE A 66 7.19 3.42 6.57
CA ILE A 66 6.55 4.64 7.09
C ILE A 66 7.61 5.65 7.51
#